data_0d58d9a441b3b3d523c20680f9e333d4
#
_entry.id   0d58d9a441b3b3d523c20680f9e333d4
#
_cell.length_a   1.000
_cell.length_b   1.000
_cell.length_c   1.000
_cell.angle_alpha   90.00
_cell.angle_beta   90.00
_cell.angle_gamma   90.00
#
_symmetry.space_group_name_H-M   'P 1'
#
loop_
_entity.id
_entity.type
_entity.pdbx_description
1 polymer ?
#
loop_
_entity_poly.entity_id
_entity_poly.type
_entity_poly.pdbx_seq_one_letter_code
_entity_poly.pdbx_strand_id
1 'polypeptide(L)' 'MMRYQVITWTRDEGHDERREFSTLAQARAAARIYRRECDGVGIYDFRLGVIRETIGNFRPI' A
#
# COMPACT_ATOMS: atom_id res chain seq x y z
N MET A 1 -9.08 -15.02 4.73
CA MET A 1 -9.38 -13.87 3.86
C MET A 1 -8.31 -12.80 4.01
N MET A 2 -7.85 -12.26 2.91
CA MET A 2 -6.87 -11.18 2.95
C MET A 2 -7.55 -9.87 3.33
N ARG A 3 -7.00 -9.17 4.31
CA ARG A 3 -7.59 -7.95 4.84
C ARG A 3 -6.93 -6.67 4.32
N TYR A 4 -5.67 -6.75 3.98
CA TYR A 4 -4.88 -5.58 3.63
C TYR A 4 -4.34 -5.68 2.22
N GLN A 5 -4.30 -4.56 1.51
CA GLN A 5 -3.70 -4.49 0.19
C GLN A 5 -2.63 -3.42 0.18
N VAL A 6 -1.47 -3.75 -0.36
CA VAL A 6 -0.41 -2.78 -0.57
C VAL A 6 -0.60 -2.15 -1.94
N ILE A 7 -0.67 -0.82 -1.97
CA ILE A 7 -0.86 -0.03 -3.17
C ILE A 7 0.35 0.88 -3.30
N THR A 8 1.00 0.85 -4.46
CA THR A 8 2.13 1.74 -4.73
C THR A 8 1.66 2.93 -5.55
N TRP A 9 2.36 4.04 -5.40
CA TRP A 9 2.12 5.23 -6.20
C TRP A 9 3.44 5.73 -6.77
N THR A 10 3.46 5.97 -8.06
CA THR A 10 4.58 6.63 -8.74
C THR A 10 4.05 7.84 -9.47
N ARG A 11 4.90 8.85 -9.58
CA ARG A 11 4.57 10.09 -10.27
C ARG A 11 4.20 9.85 -11.73
N ASP A 12 4.88 8.90 -12.36
CA ASP A 12 4.70 8.65 -13.79
C ASP A 12 3.52 7.73 -14.10
N GLU A 13 3.27 6.74 -13.23
CA GLU A 13 2.31 5.68 -13.53
C GLU A 13 1.04 5.73 -12.66
N GLY A 14 1.04 6.54 -11.60
CA GLY A 14 -0.09 6.61 -10.69
C GLY A 14 -0.14 5.45 -9.71
N HIS A 15 -1.36 5.03 -9.39
CA HIS A 15 -1.58 3.97 -8.40
C HIS A 15 -1.52 2.58 -9.04
N ASP A 16 -0.96 1.63 -8.32
CA ASP A 16 -0.88 0.25 -8.76
C ASP A 16 -1.11 -0.68 -7.56
N GLU A 17 -2.10 -1.53 -7.68
CA GLU A 17 -2.41 -2.52 -6.65
C GLU A 17 -1.38 -3.64 -6.73
N ARG A 18 -0.70 -3.91 -5.63
CA ARG A 18 0.37 -4.90 -5.61
C ARG A 18 -0.11 -6.22 -5.05
N ARG A 19 -0.07 -6.35 -3.74
CA ARG A 19 -0.28 -7.65 -3.11
C ARG A 19 -1.18 -7.52 -1.89
N GLU A 20 -1.92 -8.60 -1.60
CA GLU A 20 -2.80 -8.67 -0.45
C GLU A 20 -2.17 -9.49 0.66
N PHE A 21 -2.48 -9.10 1.89
CA PHE A 21 -1.96 -9.75 3.09
C PHE A 21 -3.06 -9.90 4.13
N SER A 22 -2.94 -10.93 4.97
CA SER A 22 -3.91 -11.16 6.03
C SER A 22 -3.61 -10.36 7.31
N THR A 23 -2.37 -9.94 7.51
CA THR A 23 -1.98 -9.17 8.70
C THR A 23 -1.36 -7.84 8.33
N LEU A 24 -1.52 -6.86 9.24
CA LEU A 24 -0.93 -5.55 9.06
C LEU A 24 0.60 -5.60 9.08
N ALA A 25 1.17 -6.47 9.92
CA ALA A 25 2.62 -6.63 10.00
C ALA A 25 3.20 -7.08 8.66
N GLN A 26 2.55 -8.04 8.00
CA GLN A 26 2.97 -8.49 6.67
C GLN A 26 2.87 -7.38 5.63
N ALA A 27 1.76 -6.64 5.66
CA ALA A 27 1.56 -5.52 4.73
C ALA A 27 2.61 -4.44 4.94
N ARG A 28 2.94 -4.11 6.18
CA ARG A 28 3.97 -3.11 6.51
C ARG A 28 5.36 -3.54 6.02
N ALA A 29 5.70 -4.81 6.20
CA ALA A 29 6.98 -5.33 5.73
C ALA A 29 7.09 -5.23 4.21
N ALA A 30 6.03 -5.60 3.51
CA ALA A 30 5.99 -5.50 2.05
C ALA A 30 6.04 -4.04 1.59
N ALA A 31 5.33 -3.15 2.28
CA ALA A 31 5.32 -1.73 1.93
C ALA A 31 6.71 -1.10 1.97
N ARG A 32 7.52 -1.48 2.95
CA ARG A 32 8.91 -0.99 3.05
C ARG A 32 9.75 -1.42 1.86
N ILE A 33 9.53 -2.64 1.38
CA ILE A 33 10.24 -3.17 0.22
C ILE A 33 9.81 -2.42 -1.05
N TYR A 34 8.50 -2.30 -1.27
CA TYR A 34 7.97 -1.59 -2.43
C TYR A 34 8.37 -0.11 -2.44
N ARG A 35 8.52 0.51 -1.27
CA ARG A 35 8.90 1.91 -1.17
C ARG A 35 10.22 2.24 -1.87
N ARG A 36 11.08 1.24 -2.04
CA ARG A 36 12.37 1.41 -2.73
C ARG A 36 12.19 1.66 -4.22
N GLU A 37 11.05 1.27 -4.79
CA GLU A 37 10.81 1.31 -6.24
C GLU A 37 9.75 2.34 -6.63
N CYS A 38 9.15 3.03 -5.69
CA CYS A 38 8.05 3.96 -5.96
C CYS A 38 8.14 5.18 -5.06
N ASP A 39 7.31 6.20 -5.37
CA ASP A 39 7.32 7.45 -4.61
C ASP A 39 6.56 7.35 -3.29
N GLY A 40 5.56 6.51 -3.25
CA GLY A 40 4.80 6.30 -2.03
C GLY A 40 4.08 4.96 -2.01
N VAL A 41 3.72 4.50 -0.82
CA VAL A 41 3.00 3.25 -0.64
C VAL A 41 1.87 3.47 0.36
N GLY A 42 0.69 2.94 0.04
CA GLY A 42 -0.44 2.94 0.94
C GLY A 42 -0.85 1.51 1.29
N ILE A 43 -1.40 1.34 2.46
CA ILE A 43 -1.98 0.07 2.90
C ILE A 43 -3.49 0.28 3.03
N TYR A 44 -4.23 -0.38 2.14
CA TYR A 44 -5.68 -0.34 2.14
C TYR A 44 -6.23 -1.44 3.04
N ASP A 45 -7.20 -1.09 3.88
CA ASP A 45 -7.87 -2.03 4.77
C ASP A 45 -9.25 -2.35 4.20
N PHE A 46 -9.43 -3.56 3.68
CA PHE A 46 -10.69 -3.98 3.09
C PHE A 46 -11.86 -3.99 4.08
N ARG A 47 -11.55 -4.25 5.34
CA ARG A 47 -12.59 -4.30 6.38
C ARG A 47 -13.14 -2.92 6.69
N LEU A 48 -12.26 -1.92 6.75
CA LEU A 48 -12.64 -0.54 7.04
C LEU A 48 -12.96 0.27 5.78
N GLY A 49 -12.49 -0.20 4.62
CA GLY A 49 -12.72 0.49 3.34
C GLY A 49 -11.92 1.77 3.20
N VAL A 50 -10.77 1.87 3.82
CA VAL A 50 -9.94 3.09 3.80
C VAL A 50 -8.46 2.75 3.68
N ILE A 51 -7.69 3.73 3.23
CA ILE A 51 -6.23 3.68 3.33
C ILE A 51 -5.88 3.91 4.79
N ARG A 52 -5.31 2.89 5.41
CA ARG A 52 -5.01 2.91 6.83
C ARG A 52 -3.68 3.58 7.16
N GLU A 53 -2.67 3.34 6.33
CA GLU A 53 -1.32 3.85 6.54
C GLU A 53 -0.70 4.22 5.20
N THR A 54 0.17 5.21 5.21
CA THR A 54 0.96 5.58 4.03
C THR A 54 2.40 5.81 4.43
N ILE A 55 3.31 5.58 3.48
CA ILE A 55 4.71 5.95 3.61
C ILE A 55 5.16 6.66 2.34
N GLY A 56 6.07 7.62 2.49
CA GLY A 56 6.52 8.43 1.36
C GLY A 56 5.41 9.35 0.85
N ASN A 57 5.47 9.65 -0.44
CA ASN A 57 4.54 10.58 -1.10
C ASN A 57 3.37 9.82 -1.74
N PHE A 58 2.64 9.07 -0.94
CA PHE A 58 1.46 8.38 -1.44
C PHE A 58 0.34 9.39 -1.66
N ARG A 59 -0.15 9.51 -2.90
CA ARG A 59 -1.25 10.41 -3.23
C ARG A 59 -2.59 9.75 -2.98
N PRO A 60 -3.61 10.51 -2.52
CA PRO A 60 -4.96 9.96 -2.37
C PRO A 60 -5.49 9.41 -3.69
N ILE A 61 -6.27 8.36 -3.57
CA ILE A 61 -6.90 7.71 -4.73
C ILE A 61 -8.13 8.50 -5.16
#